data_50b9a2182a18c2a26d32497c2ea752b4
#
_entry.id   50b9a2182a18c2a26d32497c2ea752b4
#
_cell.length_a   1.000
_cell.length_b   1.000
_cell.length_c   1.000
_cell.angle_alpha   90.00
_cell.angle_beta   90.00
_cell.angle_gamma   90.00
#
_symmetry.space_group_name_H-M   'P 1'
#
loop_
_entity.id
_entity.type
_entity.pdbx_description
1 polymer ?
#
loop_
_entity_poly.entity_id
_entity_poly.type
_entity_poly.pdbx_seq_one_letter_code
_entity_poly.pdbx_strand_id
1 'polypeptide(L)'
;VDLSIEIKNKKIRTGDVEKIIANAYDRREKLITDVPIIFSFSGKADYGRGLPAAAQITSDGRFVAETAGTYTVSASVNGLVRTQTLEVELRDVSKDIQLVGFGLVSNVKTSDLWVWPGIGKHKGKDFAVTGTWGANGEAYFWDVTDPANMVIIDTVTVDARTVNDVKISEDGRVGVITREGASDRKNGFVILDVSDPYNVTISAAYNDDMTGGVHNAFIYENHVYAVNNGRKYDIINIDDPKKPFRVGVYELDTPGHSIHDVWIEDGIAYSSNWADGVHAVDVGGLKFDETDRSSKRFNPLLAKAGQGSPSN
;
A
#
# COMPACT_ATOMS: atom_id res chain seq x y z
N VAL A 1 14.62 40.21 -19.51
CA VAL A 1 14.05 39.16 -18.69
C VAL A 1 14.21 39.57 -17.25
N ASP A 2 13.14 39.55 -16.50
CA ASP A 2 13.16 39.66 -15.04
C ASP A 2 12.64 38.33 -14.41
N LEU A 3 12.95 38.09 -13.15
CA LEU A 3 12.57 36.88 -12.42
C LEU A 3 11.98 37.28 -11.07
N SER A 4 10.82 36.77 -10.73
CA SER A 4 10.28 36.88 -9.38
C SER A 4 10.35 35.56 -8.66
N ILE A 5 10.39 35.61 -7.33
CA ILE A 5 10.26 34.45 -6.44
C ILE A 5 9.35 34.84 -5.27
N GLU A 6 8.42 33.98 -4.93
CA GLU A 6 7.46 34.20 -3.87
C GLU A 6 7.37 32.95 -2.97
N ILE A 7 7.35 33.19 -1.66
CA ILE A 7 7.08 32.19 -0.63
C ILE A 7 5.89 32.70 0.18
N LYS A 8 4.82 31.94 0.21
CA LYS A 8 3.59 32.33 0.93
C LYS A 8 3.79 32.28 2.44
N ASN A 9 4.36 31.19 2.93
CA ASN A 9 4.60 31.00 4.35
C ASN A 9 6.11 31.01 4.63
N LYS A 10 6.59 32.14 5.20
CA LYS A 10 8.01 32.29 5.54
C LYS A 10 8.42 31.62 6.86
N LYS A 11 7.44 31.10 7.61
CA LYS A 11 7.66 30.27 8.79
C LYS A 11 6.87 28.99 8.60
N ILE A 12 7.58 27.88 8.55
CA ILE A 12 7.03 26.51 8.42
C ILE A 12 7.68 25.61 9.47
N ARG A 13 7.23 24.39 9.57
CA ARG A 13 7.81 23.39 10.47
C ARG A 13 8.48 22.26 9.68
N THR A 14 9.36 21.55 10.31
CA THR A 14 9.96 20.34 9.70
C THR A 14 8.88 19.41 9.18
N GLY A 15 9.03 18.95 7.93
CA GLY A 15 8.06 18.11 7.23
C GLY A 15 6.87 18.84 6.59
N ASP A 16 6.69 20.16 6.80
CA ASP A 16 5.72 20.95 6.05
C ASP A 16 6.24 21.15 4.63
N VAL A 17 5.35 21.01 3.64
CA VAL A 17 5.67 21.30 2.23
C VAL A 17 5.23 22.71 1.89
N GLU A 18 6.19 23.57 1.54
CA GLU A 18 5.91 24.94 1.08
C GLU A 18 6.11 25.04 -0.44
N LYS A 19 5.14 25.62 -1.14
CA LYS A 19 5.22 25.85 -2.58
C LYS A 19 5.91 27.18 -2.86
N ILE A 20 7.09 27.09 -3.47
CA ILE A 20 7.82 28.23 -3.95
C ILE A 20 7.35 28.54 -5.38
N ILE A 21 6.91 29.76 -5.61
CA ILE A 21 6.47 30.22 -6.92
C ILE A 21 7.55 31.11 -7.50
N ALA A 22 7.92 30.85 -8.74
CA ALA A 22 8.84 31.71 -9.47
C ALA A 22 8.30 31.96 -10.89
N ASN A 23 8.39 33.19 -11.35
CA ASN A 23 7.90 33.61 -12.66
C ASN A 23 8.95 34.44 -13.39
N ALA A 24 9.13 34.15 -14.67
CA ALA A 24 9.98 34.92 -15.56
C ALA A 24 9.16 35.91 -16.42
N TYR A 25 9.66 37.10 -16.61
CA TYR A 25 9.00 38.17 -17.37
C TYR A 25 9.91 38.72 -18.46
N ASP A 26 9.32 39.15 -19.56
CA ASP A 26 10.02 39.89 -20.60
C ASP A 26 10.21 41.38 -20.22
N ARG A 27 10.83 42.16 -21.10
CA ARG A 27 11.05 43.61 -20.88
C ARG A 27 9.78 44.46 -20.84
N ARG A 28 8.63 43.86 -21.22
CA ARG A 28 7.31 44.49 -21.19
C ARG A 28 6.46 43.93 -20.03
N GLU A 29 7.11 43.32 -19.05
CA GLU A 29 6.45 42.70 -17.87
C GLU A 29 5.46 41.58 -18.21
N LYS A 30 5.55 41.00 -19.41
CA LYS A 30 4.72 39.89 -19.81
C LYS A 30 5.34 38.58 -19.32
N LEU A 31 4.52 37.70 -18.72
CA LEU A 31 4.92 36.37 -18.26
C LEU A 31 5.44 35.54 -19.44
N ILE A 32 6.57 34.89 -19.23
CA ILE A 32 7.18 33.92 -20.14
C ILE A 32 6.94 32.52 -19.56
N THR A 33 6.16 31.68 -20.26
CA THR A 33 5.73 30.38 -19.76
C THR A 33 6.68 29.22 -20.06
N ASP A 34 7.52 29.36 -21.09
CA ASP A 34 8.31 28.24 -21.63
C ASP A 34 9.82 28.35 -21.32
N VAL A 35 10.15 28.89 -20.15
CA VAL A 35 11.54 28.94 -19.70
C VAL A 35 11.76 28.02 -18.51
N PRO A 36 12.81 27.17 -18.52
CA PRO A 36 13.12 26.32 -17.40
C PRO A 36 13.64 27.14 -16.21
N ILE A 37 12.88 27.21 -15.14
CA ILE A 37 13.31 27.80 -13.87
C ILE A 37 13.90 26.68 -13.00
N ILE A 38 15.14 26.91 -12.55
CA ILE A 38 15.85 25.95 -11.70
C ILE A 38 15.75 26.44 -10.26
N PHE A 39 15.23 25.59 -9.39
CA PHE A 39 15.19 25.82 -7.97
C PHE A 39 16.40 25.19 -7.27
N SER A 40 16.90 25.85 -6.25
CA SER A 40 17.94 25.36 -5.37
C SER A 40 17.76 25.95 -3.97
N PHE A 41 18.46 25.42 -2.99
CA PHE A 41 18.45 25.95 -1.65
C PHE A 41 19.82 25.85 -0.99
N SER A 42 20.03 26.67 0.04
CA SER A 42 21.05 26.51 1.05
C SER A 42 20.40 26.68 2.43
N GLY A 43 20.94 26.03 3.42
CA GLY A 43 20.37 26.08 4.77
C GLY A 43 21.42 26.07 5.86
N LYS A 44 21.08 26.70 6.99
CA LYS A 44 21.85 26.65 8.22
C LYS A 44 20.96 26.06 9.30
N ALA A 45 21.35 24.88 9.80
CA ALA A 45 20.64 24.22 10.88
C ALA A 45 20.82 24.95 12.23
N ASP A 46 19.76 24.98 13.03
CA ASP A 46 19.79 25.56 14.39
C ASP A 46 20.55 24.67 15.36
N TYR A 47 20.52 23.36 15.11
CA TYR A 47 21.15 22.35 15.94
C TYR A 47 22.19 21.55 15.17
N GLY A 48 23.25 21.18 15.84
CA GLY A 48 24.34 20.39 15.27
C GLY A 48 25.44 21.25 14.63
N ARG A 49 26.53 21.46 15.36
CA ARG A 49 27.69 22.21 14.84
C ARG A 49 28.25 21.51 13.59
N GLY A 50 28.11 22.16 12.44
CA GLY A 50 28.75 21.74 11.18
C GLY A 50 28.00 20.71 10.35
N LEU A 51 26.78 20.34 10.72
CA LEU A 51 25.93 19.52 9.86
C LEU A 51 25.20 20.40 8.84
N PRO A 52 25.17 20.01 7.54
CA PRO A 52 24.36 20.71 6.56
C PRO A 52 22.88 20.58 6.94
N ALA A 53 22.12 21.65 6.73
CA ALA A 53 20.69 21.60 6.92
C ALA A 53 20.06 20.66 5.87
N ALA A 54 19.36 19.64 6.32
CA ALA A 54 18.72 18.66 5.46
C ALA A 54 17.37 19.19 4.96
N ALA A 55 17.25 19.31 3.66
CA ALA A 55 16.02 19.70 2.95
C ALA A 55 16.01 19.17 1.52
N GLN A 56 14.87 19.29 0.87
CA GLN A 56 14.68 18.94 -0.52
C GLN A 56 13.86 20.01 -1.23
N ILE A 57 14.09 20.21 -2.51
CA ILE A 57 13.27 21.03 -3.37
C ILE A 57 13.08 20.35 -4.73
N THR A 58 11.85 20.27 -5.17
CA THR A 58 11.52 19.67 -6.47
C THR A 58 11.62 20.68 -7.60
N SER A 59 11.69 20.20 -8.85
CA SER A 59 11.73 21.04 -10.05
C SER A 59 10.51 21.94 -10.22
N ASP A 60 9.37 21.55 -9.63
CA ASP A 60 8.15 22.35 -9.61
C ASP A 60 8.07 23.30 -8.39
N GLY A 61 9.12 23.38 -7.56
CA GLY A 61 9.24 24.34 -6.46
C GLY A 61 8.59 23.92 -5.15
N ARG A 62 8.32 22.63 -4.91
CA ARG A 62 7.93 22.15 -3.57
C ARG A 62 9.16 21.98 -2.70
N PHE A 63 9.20 22.71 -1.62
CA PHE A 63 10.28 22.67 -0.63
C PHE A 63 9.81 21.98 0.65
N VAL A 64 10.65 21.11 1.21
CA VAL A 64 10.46 20.47 2.53
C VAL A 64 11.80 20.41 3.23
N ALA A 65 11.82 20.71 4.53
CA ALA A 65 13.02 20.57 5.36
C ALA A 65 12.81 19.53 6.47
N GLU A 66 13.84 18.74 6.71
CA GLU A 66 13.90 17.76 7.80
C GLU A 66 14.53 18.35 9.07
N THR A 67 15.31 19.40 8.90
CA THR A 67 16.06 20.04 9.98
C THR A 67 15.55 21.46 10.23
N ALA A 68 15.30 21.81 11.47
CA ALA A 68 14.99 23.20 11.86
C ALA A 68 16.18 24.11 11.56
N GLY A 69 15.88 25.31 11.08
CA GLY A 69 16.92 26.28 10.71
C GLY A 69 16.44 27.35 9.75
N THR A 70 17.39 28.15 9.28
CA THR A 70 17.14 29.18 8.28
C THR A 70 17.58 28.71 6.91
N TYR A 71 16.67 28.79 5.95
CA TYR A 71 16.91 28.36 4.57
C TYR A 71 16.75 29.52 3.60
N THR A 72 17.67 29.58 2.63
CA THR A 72 17.57 30.48 1.49
C THR A 72 17.23 29.65 0.27
N VAL A 73 16.05 29.87 -0.28
CA VAL A 73 15.63 29.24 -1.54
C VAL A 73 15.92 30.17 -2.69
N SER A 74 16.45 29.64 -3.78
CA SER A 74 16.84 30.38 -4.98
C SER A 74 16.07 29.85 -6.19
N ALA A 75 15.61 30.75 -7.02
CA ALA A 75 15.14 30.44 -8.37
C ALA A 75 16.12 31.09 -9.38
N SER A 76 16.47 30.37 -10.43
CA SER A 76 17.38 30.84 -11.44
C SER A 76 16.87 30.55 -12.86
N VAL A 77 17.10 31.49 -13.77
CA VAL A 77 16.81 31.36 -15.19
C VAL A 77 17.80 32.23 -16.00
N ASN A 78 18.47 31.66 -17.00
CA ASN A 78 19.38 32.37 -17.90
C ASN A 78 20.40 33.29 -17.18
N GLY A 79 20.96 32.83 -16.04
CA GLY A 79 21.91 33.57 -15.25
C GLY A 79 21.32 34.60 -14.28
N LEU A 80 20.04 34.88 -14.34
CA LEU A 80 19.33 35.64 -13.31
C LEU A 80 19.04 34.74 -12.10
N VAL A 81 19.24 35.28 -10.89
CA VAL A 81 18.96 34.59 -9.66
C VAL A 81 18.11 35.48 -8.75
N ARG A 82 17.09 34.91 -8.14
CA ARG A 82 16.32 35.57 -7.08
C ARG A 82 16.26 34.61 -5.90
N THR A 83 16.30 35.16 -4.71
CA THR A 83 16.31 34.41 -3.47
C THR A 83 15.26 34.90 -2.50
N GLN A 84 14.77 34.00 -1.68
CA GLN A 84 13.93 34.29 -0.54
C GLN A 84 14.36 33.41 0.63
N THR A 85 14.19 33.94 1.84
CA THR A 85 14.55 33.24 3.05
C THR A 85 13.28 32.80 3.77
N LEU A 86 13.31 31.59 4.34
CA LEU A 86 12.27 31.08 5.24
C LEU A 86 12.90 30.45 6.48
N GLU A 87 12.15 30.48 7.57
CA GLU A 87 12.49 29.84 8.83
C GLU A 87 11.74 28.52 8.95
N VAL A 88 12.44 27.48 9.36
CA VAL A 88 11.87 26.17 9.64
C VAL A 88 12.04 25.88 11.12
N GLU A 89 10.94 25.78 11.83
CA GLU A 89 10.91 25.43 13.25
C GLU A 89 10.76 23.90 13.40
N LEU A 90 11.22 23.35 14.52
CA LEU A 90 10.92 21.95 14.83
C LEU A 90 9.42 21.73 14.92
N ARG A 91 8.97 20.67 14.32
CA ARG A 91 7.63 20.14 14.58
C ARG A 91 7.63 19.48 15.94
N ASP A 92 7.37 20.24 16.95
CA ASP A 92 7.18 19.72 18.31
C ASP A 92 5.74 19.26 18.47
N VAL A 93 5.44 18.11 17.89
CA VAL A 93 4.17 17.43 18.05
C VAL A 93 4.44 16.11 18.76
N SER A 94 4.32 16.10 20.06
CA SER A 94 4.20 14.86 20.82
C SER A 94 2.72 14.57 21.06
N LYS A 95 2.33 13.31 20.88
CA LYS A 95 1.01 12.81 21.23
C LYS A 95 1.20 11.56 22.06
N ASP A 96 0.62 11.56 23.24
CA ASP A 96 0.58 10.37 24.06
C ASP A 96 -0.30 9.33 23.37
N ILE A 97 0.25 8.14 23.19
CA ILE A 97 -0.46 6.99 22.63
C ILE A 97 -0.90 6.13 23.81
N GLN A 98 -2.19 5.87 23.89
CA GLN A 98 -2.77 5.03 24.94
C GLN A 98 -3.20 3.69 24.34
N LEU A 99 -2.89 2.61 25.04
CA LEU A 99 -3.49 1.31 24.76
C LEU A 99 -4.95 1.38 25.20
N VAL A 100 -5.86 1.26 24.22
CA VAL A 100 -7.31 1.31 24.47
C VAL A 100 -7.84 -0.03 24.94
N GLY A 101 -7.35 -1.12 24.35
CA GLY A 101 -7.75 -2.47 24.70
C GLY A 101 -6.81 -3.48 24.07
N PHE A 102 -6.94 -4.73 24.47
CA PHE A 102 -6.19 -5.79 23.85
C PHE A 102 -6.97 -7.11 23.87
N GLY A 103 -6.89 -7.87 22.76
CA GLY A 103 -7.48 -9.21 22.65
C GLY A 103 -6.39 -10.27 22.71
N LEU A 104 -6.54 -11.24 23.61
CA LEU A 104 -5.58 -12.33 23.76
C LEU A 104 -6.11 -13.61 23.12
N VAL A 105 -5.29 -14.21 22.26
CA VAL A 105 -5.44 -15.61 21.86
C VAL A 105 -4.42 -16.39 22.67
N SER A 106 -4.89 -17.16 23.65
CA SER A 106 -4.00 -17.87 24.55
C SER A 106 -3.20 -18.95 23.81
N ASN A 107 -1.92 -19.09 24.13
CA ASN A 107 -1.03 -20.17 23.71
C ASN A 107 -0.62 -20.21 22.23
N VAL A 108 -1.05 -19.26 21.40
CA VAL A 108 -0.64 -19.16 19.99
C VAL A 108 -0.16 -17.77 19.66
N LYS A 109 0.66 -17.66 18.64
CA LYS A 109 1.11 -16.36 18.12
C LYS A 109 0.18 -15.94 17.01
N THR A 110 -0.29 -14.70 17.06
CA THR A 110 -0.99 -14.09 15.92
C THR A 110 0.00 -13.76 14.82
N SER A 111 -0.44 -13.81 13.58
CA SER A 111 0.33 -13.46 12.38
C SER A 111 -0.17 -12.14 11.81
N ASP A 112 -1.09 -12.20 10.86
CA ASP A 112 -1.66 -11.02 10.19
C ASP A 112 -3.00 -10.61 10.81
N LEU A 113 -3.45 -9.41 10.45
CA LEU A 113 -4.70 -8.79 10.91
C LEU A 113 -5.39 -8.08 9.74
N TRP A 114 -6.70 -8.26 9.63
CA TRP A 114 -7.55 -7.42 8.79
C TRP A 114 -8.77 -6.93 9.57
N VAL A 115 -9.13 -5.65 9.38
CA VAL A 115 -10.31 -5.04 10.01
C VAL A 115 -11.27 -4.59 8.93
N TRP A 116 -12.57 -4.83 9.12
CA TRP A 116 -13.61 -4.43 8.16
C TRP A 116 -14.91 -4.01 8.85
N PRO A 117 -15.71 -3.13 8.22
CA PRO A 117 -17.02 -2.76 8.73
C PRO A 117 -18.05 -3.87 8.46
N GLY A 118 -18.95 -4.06 9.38
CA GLY A 118 -20.06 -5.01 9.23
C GLY A 118 -21.06 -4.57 8.16
N ILE A 119 -21.64 -5.57 7.49
CA ILE A 119 -22.62 -5.38 6.42
C ILE A 119 -24.01 -5.91 6.81
N GLY A 120 -25.04 -5.54 6.06
CA GLY A 120 -26.41 -6.03 6.25
C GLY A 120 -26.93 -5.82 7.68
N LYS A 121 -27.28 -6.92 8.36
CA LYS A 121 -27.74 -6.91 9.75
C LYS A 121 -26.67 -6.49 10.77
N HIS A 122 -25.41 -6.48 10.36
CA HIS A 122 -24.26 -6.10 11.19
C HIS A 122 -23.75 -4.67 10.92
N LYS A 123 -24.44 -3.90 10.11
CA LYS A 123 -24.08 -2.52 9.81
C LYS A 123 -23.91 -1.67 11.09
N GLY A 124 -22.81 -0.96 11.20
CA GLY A 124 -22.45 -0.15 12.38
C GLY A 124 -21.64 -0.91 13.43
N LYS A 125 -21.27 -2.14 13.15
CA LYS A 125 -20.26 -2.89 13.89
C LYS A 125 -18.96 -2.94 13.10
N ASP A 126 -17.86 -3.14 13.82
CA ASP A 126 -16.53 -3.36 13.23
C ASP A 126 -16.03 -4.75 13.66
N PHE A 127 -15.43 -5.45 12.71
CA PHE A 127 -14.91 -6.79 12.89
C PHE A 127 -13.44 -6.87 12.53
N ALA A 128 -12.76 -7.86 13.10
CA ALA A 128 -11.38 -8.17 12.74
C ALA A 128 -11.22 -9.67 12.55
N VAL A 129 -10.23 -10.06 11.76
CA VAL A 129 -9.74 -11.43 11.68
C VAL A 129 -8.24 -11.45 11.91
N THR A 130 -7.76 -12.41 12.68
CA THR A 130 -6.33 -12.64 12.89
C THR A 130 -5.96 -14.04 12.47
N GLY A 131 -4.84 -14.16 11.75
CA GLY A 131 -4.21 -15.46 11.50
C GLY A 131 -3.34 -15.91 12.67
N THR A 132 -2.72 -17.08 12.53
CA THR A 132 -1.85 -17.69 13.56
C THR A 132 -0.54 -18.21 12.98
N TRP A 133 0.52 -18.11 13.76
CA TRP A 133 1.84 -18.59 13.41
C TRP A 133 2.25 -19.80 14.23
N GLY A 134 2.61 -20.89 13.55
CA GLY A 134 3.10 -22.11 14.22
C GLY A 134 2.07 -22.69 15.19
N ALA A 135 0.80 -22.67 14.79
CA ALA A 135 -0.34 -23.15 15.54
C ALA A 135 -1.04 -24.33 14.82
N ASN A 136 -2.34 -24.48 14.98
CA ASN A 136 -3.10 -25.57 14.39
C ASN A 136 -3.97 -25.13 13.20
N GLY A 137 -3.58 -24.06 12.52
CA GLY A 137 -4.32 -23.52 11.37
C GLY A 137 -5.57 -22.76 11.75
N GLU A 138 -5.62 -22.14 12.93
CA GLU A 138 -6.75 -21.32 13.34
C GLU A 138 -6.67 -19.91 12.77
N ALA A 139 -7.82 -19.36 12.39
CA ALA A 139 -8.08 -17.95 12.20
C ALA A 139 -9.18 -17.51 13.13
N TYR A 140 -8.97 -16.44 13.90
CA TYR A 140 -9.90 -15.95 14.91
C TYR A 140 -10.64 -14.73 14.40
N PHE A 141 -11.95 -14.72 14.51
CA PHE A 141 -12.84 -13.61 14.15
C PHE A 141 -13.28 -12.89 15.41
N TRP A 142 -13.26 -11.56 15.36
CA TRP A 142 -13.45 -10.68 16.51
C TRP A 142 -14.55 -9.66 16.22
N ASP A 143 -15.40 -9.37 17.21
CA ASP A 143 -16.15 -8.12 17.27
C ASP A 143 -15.24 -7.09 17.95
N VAL A 144 -14.85 -6.06 17.21
CA VAL A 144 -13.97 -4.96 17.66
C VAL A 144 -14.72 -3.62 17.68
N THR A 145 -16.03 -3.65 17.65
CA THR A 145 -16.91 -2.47 17.70
C THR A 145 -16.61 -1.61 18.93
N ASP A 146 -16.36 -2.24 20.06
CA ASP A 146 -15.77 -1.59 21.22
C ASP A 146 -14.31 -2.03 21.36
N PRO A 147 -13.33 -1.20 20.97
CA PRO A 147 -11.93 -1.60 21.01
C PRO A 147 -11.37 -1.80 22.43
N ALA A 148 -12.08 -1.32 23.46
CA ALA A 148 -11.72 -1.60 24.86
C ALA A 148 -12.17 -3.00 25.31
N ASN A 149 -13.15 -3.58 24.64
CA ASN A 149 -13.77 -4.87 25.00
C ASN A 149 -13.91 -5.78 23.77
N MET A 150 -12.79 -6.05 23.09
CA MET A 150 -12.76 -6.93 21.91
C MET A 150 -13.09 -8.37 22.29
N VAL A 151 -13.93 -9.05 21.50
CA VAL A 151 -14.42 -10.40 21.78
C VAL A 151 -14.22 -11.30 20.57
N ILE A 152 -13.67 -12.51 20.78
CA ILE A 152 -13.65 -13.56 19.76
C ILE A 152 -15.11 -14.03 19.58
N ILE A 153 -15.58 -14.02 18.34
CA ILE A 153 -16.95 -14.36 17.98
C ILE A 153 -17.05 -15.64 17.15
N ASP A 154 -15.96 -16.01 16.46
CA ASP A 154 -15.87 -17.26 15.71
C ASP A 154 -14.41 -17.69 15.53
N THR A 155 -14.20 -18.95 15.16
CA THR A 155 -12.89 -19.51 14.86
C THR A 155 -13.01 -20.50 13.71
N VAL A 156 -12.23 -20.26 12.65
CA VAL A 156 -12.11 -21.19 11.53
C VAL A 156 -10.79 -21.94 11.65
N THR A 157 -10.85 -23.27 11.55
CA THR A 157 -9.65 -24.12 11.56
C THR A 157 -9.48 -24.81 10.22
N VAL A 158 -8.28 -24.73 9.67
CA VAL A 158 -7.90 -25.38 8.40
C VAL A 158 -6.67 -26.25 8.60
N ASP A 159 -6.46 -27.21 7.71
CA ASP A 159 -5.24 -28.03 7.72
C ASP A 159 -4.05 -27.15 7.31
N ALA A 160 -3.42 -26.53 8.29
CA ALA A 160 -2.23 -25.70 8.14
C ALA A 160 -1.44 -25.64 9.45
N ARG A 161 -0.14 -25.49 9.38
CA ARG A 161 0.68 -25.12 10.52
C ARG A 161 0.57 -23.62 10.81
N THR A 162 0.38 -22.81 9.76
CA THR A 162 0.38 -21.34 9.84
C THR A 162 -0.68 -20.81 8.90
N VAL A 163 -1.55 -19.96 9.42
CA VAL A 163 -2.38 -19.02 8.67
C VAL A 163 -1.65 -17.69 8.70
N ASN A 164 -0.75 -17.48 7.74
CA ASN A 164 0.17 -16.33 7.79
C ASN A 164 -0.54 -15.02 7.49
N ASP A 165 -1.41 -15.01 6.48
CA ASP A 165 -2.06 -13.82 5.97
C ASP A 165 -3.57 -13.99 5.89
N VAL A 166 -4.29 -12.91 6.16
CA VAL A 166 -5.75 -12.86 6.19
C VAL A 166 -6.24 -11.59 5.50
N LYS A 167 -7.21 -11.69 4.61
CA LYS A 167 -7.79 -10.55 3.90
C LYS A 167 -9.29 -10.70 3.78
N ILE A 168 -9.99 -9.56 3.81
CA ILE A 168 -11.42 -9.51 3.55
C ILE A 168 -11.65 -8.62 2.32
N SER A 169 -12.59 -9.01 1.48
CA SER A 169 -13.00 -8.23 0.31
C SER A 169 -13.59 -6.88 0.72
N GLU A 170 -13.47 -5.89 -0.15
CA GLU A 170 -13.96 -4.54 0.10
C GLU A 170 -15.46 -4.50 0.46
N ASP A 171 -16.26 -5.40 -0.13
CA ASP A 171 -17.68 -5.52 0.14
C ASP A 171 -18.00 -6.28 1.45
N GLY A 172 -17.00 -6.78 2.16
CA GLY A 172 -17.14 -7.47 3.46
C GLY A 172 -17.81 -8.85 3.39
N ARG A 173 -17.80 -9.51 2.23
CA ARG A 173 -18.50 -10.80 2.03
C ARG A 173 -17.57 -12.00 1.95
N VAL A 174 -16.42 -11.82 1.34
CA VAL A 174 -15.46 -12.87 1.07
C VAL A 174 -14.20 -12.65 1.90
N GLY A 175 -13.77 -13.68 2.59
CA GLY A 175 -12.47 -13.72 3.26
C GLY A 175 -11.52 -14.69 2.57
N VAL A 176 -10.22 -14.42 2.70
CA VAL A 176 -9.16 -15.33 2.30
C VAL A 176 -8.20 -15.49 3.45
N ILE A 177 -7.85 -16.72 3.76
CA ILE A 177 -6.80 -17.07 4.73
C ILE A 177 -5.76 -17.96 4.05
N THR A 178 -4.48 -17.65 4.21
CA THR A 178 -3.40 -18.46 3.63
C THR A 178 -3.23 -19.76 4.41
N ARG A 179 -2.67 -20.77 3.74
CA ARG A 179 -2.52 -22.12 4.26
C ARG A 179 -1.10 -22.59 4.04
N GLU A 180 -0.28 -22.49 5.09
CA GLU A 180 1.12 -22.90 5.03
C GLU A 180 1.37 -24.15 5.91
N GLY A 181 2.20 -25.04 5.39
CA GLY A 181 2.57 -26.27 6.09
C GLY A 181 1.40 -27.22 6.28
N ALA A 182 0.55 -27.33 5.28
CA ALA A 182 -0.55 -28.28 5.22
C ALA A 182 -0.05 -29.74 5.23
N SER A 183 -0.80 -30.64 5.87
CA SER A 183 -0.41 -32.04 6.01
C SER A 183 -0.32 -32.77 4.67
N ASP A 184 -1.17 -32.37 3.70
CA ASP A 184 -1.18 -32.86 2.31
C ASP A 184 -0.14 -32.20 1.40
N ARG A 185 0.64 -31.23 1.92
CA ARG A 185 1.66 -30.43 1.22
C ARG A 185 1.13 -29.65 0.00
N LYS A 186 -0.17 -29.46 -0.13
CA LYS A 186 -0.73 -28.67 -1.23
C LYS A 186 -0.82 -27.19 -0.92
N ASN A 187 -0.76 -26.84 0.36
CA ASN A 187 -0.77 -25.45 0.81
C ASN A 187 -1.91 -24.60 0.15
N GLY A 188 -1.59 -23.40 -0.36
CA GLY A 188 -2.57 -22.54 -1.02
C GLY A 188 -3.28 -21.62 -0.05
N PHE A 189 -4.56 -21.40 -0.29
CA PHE A 189 -5.41 -20.56 0.56
C PHE A 189 -6.84 -21.10 0.62
N VAL A 190 -7.59 -20.63 1.60
CA VAL A 190 -9.01 -20.97 1.82
C VAL A 190 -9.86 -19.73 1.65
N ILE A 191 -10.97 -19.87 0.94
CA ILE A 191 -11.96 -18.84 0.69
C ILE A 191 -13.11 -19.04 1.67
N LEU A 192 -13.49 -17.96 2.33
CA LEU A 192 -14.50 -17.93 3.37
C LEU A 192 -15.70 -17.06 2.96
N ASP A 193 -16.88 -17.43 3.37
CA ASP A 193 -18.03 -16.53 3.44
C ASP A 193 -18.04 -15.89 4.83
N VAL A 194 -17.80 -14.57 4.85
CA VAL A 194 -17.76 -13.76 6.08
C VAL A 194 -18.94 -12.79 6.19
N SER A 195 -19.97 -12.97 5.37
CA SER A 195 -21.18 -12.14 5.39
C SER A 195 -21.87 -12.13 6.76
N ASP A 196 -21.71 -13.21 7.52
CA ASP A 196 -22.05 -13.29 8.94
C ASP A 196 -20.78 -13.58 9.76
N PRO A 197 -20.11 -12.56 10.34
CA PRO A 197 -18.88 -12.76 11.09
C PRO A 197 -19.01 -13.63 12.35
N TYR A 198 -20.24 -13.87 12.81
CA TYR A 198 -20.53 -14.78 13.94
C TYR A 198 -20.71 -16.23 13.51
N ASN A 199 -20.70 -16.52 12.21
CA ASN A 199 -20.86 -17.86 11.66
C ASN A 199 -20.16 -17.95 10.31
N VAL A 200 -18.83 -17.90 10.33
CA VAL A 200 -17.98 -17.91 9.15
C VAL A 200 -17.92 -19.32 8.56
N THR A 201 -18.07 -19.43 7.26
CA THR A 201 -18.08 -20.73 6.59
C THR A 201 -17.03 -20.82 5.48
N ILE A 202 -16.48 -22.01 5.29
CA ILE A 202 -15.54 -22.28 4.19
C ILE A 202 -16.32 -22.45 2.89
N SER A 203 -16.04 -21.61 1.90
CA SER A 203 -16.62 -21.69 0.56
C SER A 203 -15.85 -22.67 -0.33
N ALA A 204 -14.52 -22.55 -0.33
CA ALA A 204 -13.62 -23.41 -1.10
C ALA A 204 -12.19 -23.35 -0.56
N ALA A 205 -11.35 -24.27 -1.02
CA ALA A 205 -9.90 -24.17 -0.91
C ALA A 205 -9.31 -24.16 -2.32
N TYR A 206 -8.30 -23.34 -2.53
CA TYR A 206 -7.53 -23.30 -3.78
C TYR A 206 -6.07 -23.64 -3.51
N ASN A 207 -5.57 -24.66 -4.19
CA ASN A 207 -4.21 -25.18 -3.97
C ASN A 207 -3.52 -25.65 -5.26
N ASP A 208 -4.07 -25.35 -6.43
CA ASP A 208 -3.50 -25.75 -7.71
C ASP A 208 -2.15 -25.08 -7.94
N ASP A 209 -1.10 -25.87 -8.08
CA ASP A 209 0.30 -25.42 -8.28
C ASP A 209 0.82 -24.49 -7.14
N MET A 210 0.36 -24.72 -5.90
CA MET A 210 0.72 -23.91 -4.73
C MET A 210 1.50 -24.68 -3.65
N THR A 211 2.22 -25.74 -4.04
CA THR A 211 2.95 -26.60 -3.11
C THR A 211 4.06 -25.88 -2.32
N GLY A 212 4.59 -24.80 -2.86
CA GLY A 212 5.59 -23.97 -2.19
C GLY A 212 5.05 -23.08 -1.06
N GLY A 213 3.74 -22.98 -0.95
CA GLY A 213 3.06 -22.14 0.04
C GLY A 213 2.67 -20.76 -0.50
N VAL A 214 1.60 -20.24 0.06
CA VAL A 214 1.15 -18.85 -0.15
C VAL A 214 1.41 -18.09 1.13
N HIS A 215 2.39 -17.20 1.08
CA HIS A 215 2.81 -16.43 2.25
C HIS A 215 1.87 -15.26 2.49
N ASN A 216 1.69 -14.43 1.46
CA ASN A 216 0.82 -13.27 1.48
C ASN A 216 -0.21 -13.34 0.35
N ALA A 217 -1.35 -12.70 0.55
CA ALA A 217 -2.39 -12.59 -0.45
C ALA A 217 -3.04 -11.20 -0.40
N PHE A 218 -3.65 -10.77 -1.49
CA PHE A 218 -4.46 -9.57 -1.54
C PHE A 218 -5.76 -9.86 -2.30
N ILE A 219 -6.86 -9.25 -1.86
CA ILE A 219 -8.13 -9.32 -2.60
C ILE A 219 -8.36 -7.97 -3.27
N TYR A 220 -8.48 -7.98 -4.58
CA TYR A 220 -8.84 -6.80 -5.34
C TYR A 220 -9.97 -7.15 -6.31
N GLU A 221 -11.07 -6.41 -6.20
CA GLU A 221 -12.32 -6.75 -6.88
C GLU A 221 -12.70 -8.23 -6.62
N ASN A 222 -12.93 -9.02 -7.65
CA ASN A 222 -13.27 -10.44 -7.50
C ASN A 222 -12.06 -11.35 -7.79
N HIS A 223 -10.86 -10.95 -7.37
CA HIS A 223 -9.63 -11.71 -7.59
C HIS A 223 -8.76 -11.77 -6.36
N VAL A 224 -8.15 -12.93 -6.14
CA VAL A 224 -7.10 -13.13 -5.15
C VAL A 224 -5.75 -13.12 -5.84
N TYR A 225 -4.86 -12.26 -5.37
CA TYR A 225 -3.46 -12.19 -5.76
C TYR A 225 -2.64 -12.93 -4.69
N ALA A 226 -2.22 -14.15 -4.99
CA ALA A 226 -1.59 -15.03 -4.04
C ALA A 226 -0.09 -15.15 -4.29
N VAL A 227 0.74 -14.66 -3.36
CA VAL A 227 2.21 -14.78 -3.44
C VAL A 227 2.60 -16.24 -3.24
N ASN A 228 2.90 -16.91 -4.34
CA ASN A 228 3.13 -18.34 -4.40
C ASN A 228 4.63 -18.64 -4.42
N ASN A 229 5.07 -19.43 -3.46
CA ASN A 229 6.46 -19.87 -3.33
C ASN A 229 7.48 -18.71 -3.32
N GLY A 230 7.06 -17.52 -2.97
CA GLY A 230 7.89 -16.32 -2.94
C GLY A 230 8.49 -15.90 -4.30
N ARG A 231 8.01 -16.42 -5.42
CA ARG A 231 8.58 -16.11 -6.75
C ARG A 231 7.61 -15.40 -7.68
N LYS A 232 6.36 -15.70 -7.52
CA LYS A 232 5.27 -15.22 -8.37
C LYS A 232 4.08 -14.88 -7.51
N TYR A 233 3.16 -14.13 -8.04
CA TYR A 233 1.79 -14.16 -7.55
C TYR A 233 0.87 -14.68 -8.63
N ASP A 234 0.04 -15.64 -8.24
CA ASP A 234 -1.04 -16.16 -9.07
C ASP A 234 -2.28 -15.28 -8.88
N ILE A 235 -3.00 -15.04 -9.95
CA ILE A 235 -4.24 -14.25 -9.94
C ILE A 235 -5.40 -15.23 -10.13
N ILE A 236 -6.23 -15.33 -9.11
CA ILE A 236 -7.30 -16.30 -9.01
C ILE A 236 -8.64 -15.56 -9.04
N ASN A 237 -9.48 -15.86 -10.03
CA ASN A 237 -10.84 -15.34 -10.09
C ASN A 237 -11.70 -16.03 -9.03
N ILE A 238 -12.48 -15.24 -8.29
CA ILE A 238 -13.40 -15.65 -7.24
C ILE A 238 -14.82 -15.07 -7.43
N ASP A 239 -15.24 -14.77 -8.66
CA ASP A 239 -16.64 -14.37 -8.96
C ASP A 239 -17.65 -15.36 -8.40
N ASP A 240 -17.35 -16.67 -8.51
CA ASP A 240 -17.99 -17.73 -7.73
C ASP A 240 -16.98 -18.22 -6.68
N PRO A 241 -17.09 -17.82 -5.41
CA PRO A 241 -16.15 -18.22 -4.36
C PRO A 241 -16.05 -19.74 -4.15
N LYS A 242 -17.02 -20.51 -4.68
CA LYS A 242 -17.03 -21.97 -4.63
C LYS A 242 -16.31 -22.63 -5.79
N LYS A 243 -15.97 -21.88 -6.82
CA LYS A 243 -15.31 -22.35 -8.04
C LYS A 243 -14.17 -21.44 -8.47
N PRO A 244 -13.18 -21.21 -7.60
CA PRO A 244 -12.04 -20.38 -7.95
C PRO A 244 -11.23 -21.00 -9.08
N PHE A 245 -10.66 -20.15 -9.95
CA PHE A 245 -9.79 -20.59 -11.04
C PHE A 245 -8.73 -19.53 -11.37
N ARG A 246 -7.55 -20.00 -11.78
CA ARG A 246 -6.44 -19.11 -12.15
C ARG A 246 -6.68 -18.41 -13.47
N VAL A 247 -6.52 -17.10 -13.49
CA VAL A 247 -6.65 -16.26 -14.70
C VAL A 247 -5.33 -15.66 -15.15
N GLY A 248 -4.34 -15.57 -14.28
CA GLY A 248 -3.06 -14.98 -14.60
C GLY A 248 -1.98 -15.32 -13.60
N VAL A 249 -0.77 -14.92 -13.94
CA VAL A 249 0.41 -15.03 -13.09
C VAL A 249 1.38 -13.91 -13.44
N TYR A 250 2.01 -13.34 -12.43
CA TYR A 250 3.20 -12.54 -12.57
C TYR A 250 4.35 -13.24 -11.89
N GLU A 251 5.47 -13.43 -12.57
CA GLU A 251 6.65 -14.10 -12.06
C GLU A 251 7.89 -13.24 -12.32
N LEU A 252 8.82 -13.21 -11.36
CA LEU A 252 10.09 -12.51 -11.51
C LEU A 252 10.98 -13.24 -12.52
N ASP A 253 11.57 -12.50 -13.46
CA ASP A 253 12.47 -13.03 -14.48
C ASP A 253 13.84 -13.42 -13.90
N THR A 254 14.27 -12.78 -12.81
CA THR A 254 15.59 -13.01 -12.22
C THR A 254 15.60 -14.26 -11.36
N PRO A 255 16.39 -15.30 -11.71
CA PRO A 255 16.51 -16.51 -10.89
C PRO A 255 17.01 -16.21 -9.47
N GLY A 256 16.36 -16.82 -8.47
CA GLY A 256 16.74 -16.67 -7.06
C GLY A 256 16.20 -15.41 -6.38
N HIS A 257 15.53 -14.53 -7.12
CA HIS A 257 14.85 -13.37 -6.55
C HIS A 257 13.44 -13.75 -6.06
N SER A 258 12.90 -12.96 -5.15
CA SER A 258 11.68 -13.31 -4.44
C SER A 258 10.75 -12.12 -4.29
N ILE A 259 9.44 -12.41 -4.31
CA ILE A 259 8.35 -11.51 -3.95
C ILE A 259 7.98 -11.79 -2.50
N HIS A 260 7.85 -10.75 -1.70
CA HIS A 260 7.38 -10.88 -0.31
C HIS A 260 5.89 -10.64 -0.19
N ASP A 261 5.41 -9.54 -0.78
CA ASP A 261 4.03 -9.08 -0.62
C ASP A 261 3.54 -8.37 -1.88
N VAL A 262 2.22 -8.22 -1.99
CA VAL A 262 1.56 -7.52 -3.09
C VAL A 262 0.38 -6.70 -2.58
N TRP A 263 0.26 -5.48 -3.07
CA TRP A 263 -0.87 -4.56 -2.85
C TRP A 263 -1.40 -4.09 -4.19
N ILE A 264 -2.72 -4.00 -4.34
CA ILE A 264 -3.33 -3.51 -5.58
C ILE A 264 -4.10 -2.22 -5.31
N GLU A 265 -3.83 -1.21 -6.11
CA GLU A 265 -4.51 0.09 -6.09
C GLU A 265 -4.83 0.51 -7.52
N ASP A 266 -6.07 0.85 -7.80
CA ASP A 266 -6.54 1.30 -9.13
C ASP A 266 -6.09 0.41 -10.30
N GLY A 267 -6.04 -0.92 -10.08
CA GLY A 267 -5.62 -1.91 -11.07
C GLY A 267 -4.13 -1.96 -11.37
N ILE A 268 -3.32 -1.36 -10.51
CA ILE A 268 -1.87 -1.55 -10.51
C ILE A 268 -1.49 -2.39 -9.30
N ALA A 269 -0.82 -3.50 -9.52
CA ALA A 269 -0.24 -4.33 -8.47
C ALA A 269 1.17 -3.84 -8.14
N TYR A 270 1.38 -3.45 -6.92
CA TYR A 270 2.68 -3.08 -6.37
C TYR A 270 3.19 -4.25 -5.54
N SER A 271 4.28 -4.86 -5.94
CA SER A 271 4.88 -5.94 -5.18
C SER A 271 6.22 -5.56 -4.59
N SER A 272 6.46 -5.98 -3.35
CA SER A 272 7.75 -5.81 -2.68
C SER A 272 8.61 -7.04 -2.94
N ASN A 273 9.75 -6.85 -3.61
CA ASN A 273 10.53 -7.91 -4.20
C ASN A 273 11.95 -8.01 -3.62
N TRP A 274 12.07 -7.82 -2.32
CA TRP A 274 13.35 -7.89 -1.62
C TRP A 274 14.45 -7.11 -2.35
N ALA A 275 15.41 -7.82 -3.00
CA ALA A 275 16.53 -7.20 -3.70
C ALA A 275 16.13 -6.41 -4.96
N ASP A 276 15.00 -6.72 -5.55
CA ASP A 276 14.50 -6.03 -6.76
C ASP A 276 13.67 -4.77 -6.45
N GLY A 277 13.47 -4.46 -5.17
CA GLY A 277 12.70 -3.29 -4.75
C GLY A 277 11.20 -3.45 -5.01
N VAL A 278 10.58 -2.47 -5.64
CA VAL A 278 9.12 -2.45 -5.90
C VAL A 278 8.87 -2.59 -7.39
N HIS A 279 8.03 -3.55 -7.76
CA HIS A 279 7.50 -3.65 -9.12
C HIS A 279 6.07 -3.16 -9.17
N ALA A 280 5.77 -2.35 -10.18
CA ALA A 280 4.41 -1.91 -10.51
C ALA A 280 3.95 -2.65 -11.78
N VAL A 281 2.87 -3.41 -11.66
CA VAL A 281 2.35 -4.27 -12.73
C VAL A 281 0.91 -3.89 -13.03
N ASP A 282 0.61 -3.57 -14.29
CA ASP A 282 -0.75 -3.34 -14.73
C ASP A 282 -1.54 -4.65 -14.73
N VAL A 283 -2.54 -4.72 -13.87
CA VAL A 283 -3.46 -5.86 -13.75
C VAL A 283 -4.88 -5.51 -14.22
N GLY A 284 -5.03 -4.43 -14.97
CA GLY A 284 -6.27 -4.01 -15.59
C GLY A 284 -6.84 -2.67 -15.14
N GLY A 285 -6.01 -1.83 -14.49
CA GLY A 285 -6.46 -0.55 -13.92
C GLY A 285 -6.19 0.69 -14.76
N LEU A 286 -5.36 0.61 -15.79
CA LEU A 286 -5.17 1.75 -16.68
C LEU A 286 -6.50 2.11 -17.34
N LYS A 287 -6.83 3.42 -17.34
CA LYS A 287 -8.01 3.93 -18.04
C LYS A 287 -7.83 3.71 -19.54
N PHE A 288 -8.50 2.70 -20.02
CA PHE A 288 -8.69 2.53 -21.45
C PHE A 288 -9.74 3.53 -21.96
N ASP A 289 -9.71 3.82 -23.25
CA ASP A 289 -10.69 4.67 -23.91
C ASP A 289 -12.12 4.20 -23.55
N GLU A 290 -12.95 5.09 -23.05
CA GLU A 290 -14.34 4.80 -22.63
C GLU A 290 -15.19 4.25 -23.78
N THR A 291 -14.74 4.41 -25.03
CA THR A 291 -15.36 3.83 -26.21
C THR A 291 -15.01 2.37 -26.41
N ASP A 292 -13.97 1.87 -25.76
CA ASP A 292 -13.58 0.47 -25.81
C ASP A 292 -14.33 -0.35 -24.75
N ARG A 293 -15.33 -1.11 -25.16
CA ARG A 293 -16.10 -1.99 -24.28
C ARG A 293 -15.26 -3.12 -23.66
N SER A 294 -14.01 -3.32 -24.09
CA SER A 294 -13.07 -4.25 -23.50
C SER A 294 -12.31 -3.64 -22.31
N SER A 295 -12.36 -2.33 -22.14
CA SER A 295 -11.69 -1.56 -21.09
C SER A 295 -12.38 -1.69 -19.73
N LYS A 296 -12.63 -2.89 -19.27
CA LYS A 296 -13.05 -3.11 -17.89
C LYS A 296 -11.84 -3.02 -16.98
N ARG A 297 -12.05 -2.54 -15.76
CA ARG A 297 -11.02 -2.33 -14.73
C ARG A 297 -10.10 -3.52 -14.54
N PHE A 298 -10.60 -4.71 -14.63
CA PHE A 298 -9.80 -5.92 -14.64
C PHE A 298 -10.05 -6.66 -15.95
N ASN A 299 -8.99 -6.84 -16.76
CA ASN A 299 -9.03 -7.69 -17.92
C ASN A 299 -8.21 -8.96 -17.65
N PRO A 300 -8.86 -10.11 -17.43
CA PRO A 300 -8.16 -11.37 -17.18
C PRO A 300 -7.20 -11.76 -18.32
N LEU A 301 -7.39 -11.20 -19.52
CA LEU A 301 -6.49 -11.42 -20.64
C LEU A 301 -5.17 -10.64 -20.51
N LEU A 302 -5.17 -9.49 -19.83
CA LEU A 302 -3.97 -8.71 -19.54
C LEU A 302 -3.13 -9.36 -18.43
N ALA A 303 -3.79 -9.92 -17.42
CA ALA A 303 -3.16 -10.69 -16.37
C ALA A 303 -2.70 -12.08 -16.84
N LYS A 304 -3.12 -12.51 -18.04
CA LYS A 304 -2.76 -13.80 -18.59
C LYS A 304 -1.33 -13.77 -19.12
N ALA A 305 -0.56 -14.76 -18.75
CA ALA A 305 0.79 -15.01 -19.25
C ALA A 305 1.89 -14.05 -18.78
N GLY A 306 1.87 -13.65 -17.53
CA GLY A 306 2.88 -12.74 -17.01
C GLY A 306 2.90 -11.41 -17.76
N GLN A 307 1.76 -11.05 -18.32
CA GLN A 307 1.59 -9.87 -19.16
C GLN A 307 1.11 -8.65 -18.41
N GLY A 308 1.12 -8.69 -17.11
CA GLY A 308 1.42 -7.46 -16.43
C GLY A 308 2.83 -7.10 -16.88
N SER A 309 3.00 -6.45 -18.02
CA SER A 309 4.31 -5.90 -18.31
C SER A 309 4.68 -5.00 -17.17
N PRO A 310 5.88 -5.15 -16.56
CA PRO A 310 6.40 -4.06 -15.77
C PRO A 310 6.27 -2.84 -16.67
N SER A 311 5.58 -1.83 -16.18
CA SER A 311 5.56 -0.55 -16.89
C SER A 311 7.00 -0.06 -16.93
N ASN A 312 7.66 -0.20 -18.07
CA ASN A 312 8.97 0.37 -18.31
C ASN A 312 8.92 1.88 -18.15
#